data_77684f8c2a4c29278accc202e2b36304
#
_entry.id   77684f8c2a4c29278accc202e2b36304
#
_cell.length_a   1.000
_cell.length_b   1.000
_cell.length_c   1.000
_cell.angle_alpha   90.00
_cell.angle_beta   90.00
_cell.angle_gamma   90.00
#
_symmetry.space_group_name_H-M   'P 1'
#
loop_
_entity.id
_entity.type
_entity.pdbx_description
1 polymer ?
#
loop_
_entity_poly.entity_id
_entity_poly.type
_entity_poly.pdbx_seq_one_letter_code
_entity_poly.pdbx_strand_id
1 'polypeptide(L)'
;IPELLIAVQPTRGLDVGAIEHVHKQLVQARDAGKGVLLVSLELDEVMNVSDRILVMYEGEIVGEFDPKKVTVEELGLYMAGSKRKETKSNE
;
A
#
# COMPACT_ATOMS: atom_id res chain seq x y z
N ILE A 1 -6.19 2.73 23.94
CA ILE A 1 -6.70 3.62 22.88
C ILE A 1 -6.04 3.26 21.57
N PRO A 2 -6.83 3.01 20.53
CA PRO A 2 -6.22 2.72 19.23
C PRO A 2 -5.43 3.93 18.73
N GLU A 3 -4.30 3.65 18.13
CA GLU A 3 -3.48 4.68 17.54
C GLU A 3 -3.40 4.44 16.05
N LEU A 4 -3.28 5.51 15.29
CA LEU A 4 -3.10 5.46 13.85
C LEU A 4 -1.75 6.05 13.50
N LEU A 5 -0.93 5.26 12.84
CA LEU A 5 0.35 5.72 12.31
C LEU A 5 0.18 5.96 10.81
N ILE A 6 0.51 7.16 10.37
CA ILE A 6 0.46 7.50 8.95
C ILE A 6 1.87 7.71 8.46
N ALA A 7 2.27 6.93 7.45
CA ALA A 7 3.60 7.01 6.88
C ALA A 7 3.48 7.32 5.39
N VAL A 8 4.02 8.47 4.98
CA VAL A 8 3.94 8.94 3.59
C VAL A 8 5.32 8.89 2.98
N GLN A 9 5.51 8.05 1.96
CA GLN A 9 6.79 7.88 1.28
C GLN A 9 7.94 7.66 2.27
N PRO A 10 7.78 6.76 3.26
CA PRO A 10 8.71 6.72 4.39
C PRO A 10 10.10 6.25 4.03
N THR A 11 10.27 5.59 2.90
CA THR A 11 11.57 5.04 2.50
C THR A 11 12.20 5.80 1.34
N ARG A 12 11.58 6.88 0.92
CA ARG A 12 12.08 7.64 -0.22
C ARG A 12 13.46 8.21 0.09
N GLY A 13 14.42 7.92 -0.79
CA GLY A 13 15.76 8.43 -0.63
C GLY A 13 16.64 7.72 0.38
N LEU A 14 16.17 6.59 0.93
CA LEU A 14 16.91 5.83 1.92
C LEU A 14 17.65 4.66 1.27
N ASP A 15 18.74 4.22 1.91
CA ASP A 15 19.44 3.02 1.46
C ASP A 15 18.70 1.76 1.94
N VAL A 16 19.18 0.59 1.47
CA VAL A 16 18.51 -0.68 1.73
C VAL A 16 18.37 -0.98 3.22
N GLY A 17 19.43 -0.73 3.98
CA GLY A 17 19.37 -1.01 5.42
C GLY A 17 18.38 -0.14 6.15
N ALA A 18 18.32 1.14 5.78
CA ALA A 18 17.37 2.07 6.38
C ALA A 18 15.95 1.71 5.98
N ILE A 19 15.74 1.28 4.73
CA ILE A 19 14.43 0.85 4.27
C ILE A 19 13.94 -0.33 5.10
N GLU A 20 14.80 -1.33 5.32
CA GLU A 20 14.42 -2.49 6.12
C GLU A 20 14.06 -2.09 7.54
N HIS A 21 14.80 -1.14 8.11
CA HIS A 21 14.52 -0.67 9.47
C HIS A 21 13.14 -0.02 9.54
N VAL A 22 12.81 0.83 8.58
CA VAL A 22 11.50 1.48 8.53
C VAL A 22 10.39 0.45 8.37
N HIS A 23 10.58 -0.52 7.48
CA HIS A 23 9.57 -1.56 7.28
C HIS A 23 9.33 -2.37 8.53
N LYS A 24 10.40 -2.70 9.27
CA LYS A 24 10.24 -3.40 10.54
C LYS A 24 9.41 -2.59 11.53
N GLN A 25 9.65 -1.28 11.60
CA GLN A 25 8.89 -0.44 12.51
C GLN A 25 7.42 -0.38 12.14
N LEU A 26 7.11 -0.33 10.85
CA LEU A 26 5.71 -0.33 10.41
C LEU A 26 5.01 -1.63 10.78
N VAL A 27 5.68 -2.75 10.56
CA VAL A 27 5.10 -4.06 10.88
C VAL A 27 4.95 -4.22 12.39
N GLN A 28 5.91 -3.75 13.16
CA GLN A 28 5.83 -3.80 14.62
C GLN A 28 4.66 -2.98 15.15
N ALA A 29 4.42 -1.82 14.56
CA ALA A 29 3.28 -0.99 14.95
C ALA A 29 1.96 -1.73 14.69
N ARG A 30 1.84 -2.36 13.52
CA ARG A 30 0.66 -3.15 13.20
C ARG A 30 0.49 -4.30 14.21
N ASP A 31 1.57 -5.02 14.48
CA ASP A 31 1.51 -6.17 15.39
C ASP A 31 1.19 -5.76 16.81
N ALA A 32 1.50 -4.52 17.17
CA ALA A 32 1.16 -3.97 18.48
C ALA A 32 -0.29 -3.48 18.58
N GLY A 33 -1.07 -3.67 17.52
CA GLY A 33 -2.48 -3.31 17.52
C GLY A 33 -2.79 -1.93 16.99
N LYS A 34 -1.81 -1.26 16.41
CA LYS A 34 -2.04 0.07 15.84
C LYS A 34 -2.53 -0.05 14.41
N GLY A 35 -3.34 0.92 13.99
CA GLY A 35 -3.67 1.06 12.58
C GLY A 35 -2.50 1.73 11.88
N VAL A 36 -2.14 1.23 10.70
CA VAL A 36 -1.05 1.81 9.92
C VAL A 36 -1.55 2.12 8.52
N LEU A 37 -1.44 3.38 8.13
CA LEU A 37 -1.75 3.81 6.77
C LEU A 37 -0.44 4.16 6.08
N LEU A 38 -0.09 3.39 5.06
CA LEU A 38 1.12 3.62 4.29
C LEU A 38 0.75 4.20 2.94
N VAL A 39 1.33 5.34 2.61
CA VAL A 39 1.17 5.95 1.29
C VAL A 39 2.52 5.86 0.58
N SER A 40 2.55 5.14 -0.54
CA SER A 40 3.81 4.89 -1.24
C SER A 40 3.57 4.73 -2.72
N LEU A 41 4.55 5.16 -3.51
CA LEU A 41 4.57 4.91 -4.96
C LEU A 41 5.45 3.71 -5.31
N GLU A 42 6.07 3.09 -4.29
CA GLU A 42 6.97 1.96 -4.49
C GLU A 42 6.17 0.67 -4.42
N LEU A 43 5.99 0.02 -5.54
CA LEU A 43 5.18 -1.21 -5.60
C LEU A 43 5.74 -2.30 -4.71
N ASP A 44 7.06 -2.47 -4.69
CA ASP A 44 7.67 -3.50 -3.87
C ASP A 44 7.40 -3.26 -2.39
N GLU A 45 7.46 -2.00 -1.95
CA GLU A 45 7.17 -1.66 -0.58
C GLU A 45 5.74 -2.01 -0.21
N VAL A 46 4.81 -1.59 -1.04
CA VAL A 46 3.39 -1.82 -0.79
C VAL A 46 3.09 -3.32 -0.75
N MET A 47 3.67 -4.06 -1.69
CA MET A 47 3.43 -5.51 -1.75
C MET A 47 4.01 -6.24 -0.55
N ASN A 48 5.15 -5.77 -0.04
CA ASN A 48 5.86 -6.51 1.01
C ASN A 48 5.33 -6.26 2.40
N VAL A 49 4.78 -5.08 2.67
CA VAL A 49 4.42 -4.73 4.06
C VAL A 49 2.93 -4.56 4.29
N SER A 50 2.11 -4.52 3.25
CA SER A 50 0.70 -4.20 3.40
C SER A 50 -0.14 -5.46 3.59
N ASP A 51 -1.20 -5.32 4.39
CA ASP A 51 -2.22 -6.36 4.52
C ASP A 51 -3.33 -6.16 3.51
N ARG A 52 -3.52 -4.92 3.08
CA ARG A 52 -4.57 -4.55 2.15
C ARG A 52 -4.08 -3.36 1.35
N ILE A 53 -4.33 -3.37 0.06
CA ILE A 53 -3.83 -2.34 -0.86
C ILE A 53 -4.99 -1.64 -1.53
N LEU A 54 -4.97 -0.32 -1.46
CA LEU A 54 -5.92 0.52 -2.20
C LEU A 54 -5.11 1.29 -3.24
N VAL A 55 -5.60 1.31 -4.48
CA VAL A 55 -4.97 2.08 -5.54
C VAL A 55 -5.81 3.31 -5.82
N MET A 56 -5.17 4.47 -5.85
CA MET A 56 -5.84 5.73 -6.15
C MET A 56 -5.37 6.27 -7.48
N TYR A 57 -6.29 6.86 -8.23
CA TYR A 57 -5.97 7.50 -9.48
C TYR A 57 -6.90 8.70 -9.63
N GLU A 58 -6.32 9.87 -9.81
CA GLU A 58 -7.06 11.12 -10.02
C GLU A 58 -8.14 11.36 -8.95
N GLY A 59 -7.74 11.14 -7.71
CA GLY A 59 -8.62 11.43 -6.58
C GLY A 59 -9.65 10.37 -6.27
N GLU A 60 -9.60 9.24 -6.95
CA GLU A 60 -10.55 8.15 -6.73
C GLU A 60 -9.83 6.86 -6.41
N ILE A 61 -10.47 6.02 -5.62
CA ILE A 61 -9.98 4.67 -5.38
C ILE A 61 -10.46 3.81 -6.53
N VAL A 62 -9.51 3.31 -7.33
CA VAL A 62 -9.83 2.55 -8.53
C VAL A 62 -9.67 1.05 -8.34
N GLY A 63 -9.17 0.61 -7.21
CA GLY A 63 -9.08 -0.81 -6.92
C GLY A 63 -8.67 -1.08 -5.48
N GLU A 64 -9.05 -2.26 -4.99
CA GLU A 64 -8.66 -2.75 -3.68
C GLU A 64 -8.17 -4.18 -3.86
N PHE A 65 -7.04 -4.53 -3.25
CA PHE A 65 -6.36 -5.79 -3.52
C PHE A 65 -5.80 -6.43 -2.27
N ASP A 66 -5.73 -7.75 -2.31
CA ASP A 66 -4.97 -8.55 -1.35
C ASP A 66 -3.57 -8.73 -1.93
N PRO A 67 -2.51 -8.30 -1.22
CA PRO A 67 -1.15 -8.41 -1.75
C PRO A 67 -0.72 -9.84 -2.03
N LYS A 68 -1.39 -10.81 -1.45
CA LYS A 68 -1.07 -12.22 -1.69
C LYS A 68 -1.67 -12.73 -3.00
N LYS A 69 -2.59 -11.99 -3.60
CA LYS A 69 -3.32 -12.43 -4.79
C LYS A 69 -3.08 -11.57 -6.01
N VAL A 70 -2.64 -10.34 -5.83
CA VAL A 70 -2.44 -9.42 -6.93
C VAL A 70 -0.99 -9.46 -7.38
N THR A 71 -0.75 -9.17 -8.66
CA THR A 71 0.60 -9.09 -9.20
C THR A 71 1.04 -7.64 -9.30
N VAL A 72 2.35 -7.42 -9.35
CA VAL A 72 2.92 -6.09 -9.55
C VAL A 72 2.43 -5.50 -10.87
N GLU A 73 2.36 -6.33 -11.90
CA GLU A 73 1.90 -5.88 -13.22
C GLU A 73 0.46 -5.39 -13.15
N GLU A 74 -0.38 -6.11 -12.45
CA GLU A 74 -1.78 -5.71 -12.32
C GLU A 74 -1.91 -4.40 -11.56
N LEU A 75 -1.19 -4.26 -10.45
CA LEU A 75 -1.20 -3.00 -9.71
C LEU A 75 -0.74 -1.84 -10.58
N GLY A 76 0.30 -2.06 -11.39
CA GLY A 76 0.81 -1.02 -12.26
C GLY A 76 -0.25 -0.52 -13.24
N LEU A 77 -1.07 -1.41 -13.76
CA LEU A 77 -2.13 -1.01 -14.68
C LEU A 77 -3.17 -0.12 -13.99
N TYR A 78 -3.53 -0.45 -12.76
CA TYR A 78 -4.48 0.37 -12.02
C TYR A 78 -3.88 1.72 -11.66
N MET A 79 -2.60 1.74 -11.27
CA MET A 79 -1.93 2.98 -10.90
C MET A 79 -1.79 3.94 -12.08
N ALA A 80 -1.67 3.39 -13.29
CA ALA A 80 -1.55 4.20 -14.49
C ALA A 80 -2.90 4.64 -15.04
N GLY A 81 -3.99 4.22 -14.40
CA GLY A 81 -5.32 4.54 -14.89
C GLY A 81 -5.75 3.72 -16.10
N SER A 82 -4.95 2.73 -16.49
CA SER A 82 -5.25 1.89 -17.65
C SER A 82 -6.36 0.90 -17.36
N LYS A 83 -6.59 0.63 -16.08
CA LYS A 83 -7.57 -0.35 -15.67
C LYS A 83 -8.26 0.16 -14.41
N ARG A 84 -9.53 -0.20 -14.26
CA ARG A 84 -10.29 0.22 -13.10
C ARG A 84 -11.21 -0.92 -12.70
N LYS A 85 -11.22 -1.21 -11.41
CA LYS A 85 -12.07 -2.25 -10.88
C LYS A 85 -13.50 -1.76 -10.87
N GLU A 86 -14.40 -2.53 -11.47
CA GLU A 86 -15.79 -2.13 -11.53
C GLU A 86 -16.46 -2.32 -10.18
N THR A 87 -17.40 -1.45 -9.89
CA THR A 87 -18.21 -1.61 -8.70
C THR A 87 -19.28 -2.65 -8.97
N LYS A 88 -19.85 -3.18 -7.90
CA LYS A 88 -20.87 -4.19 -8.06
C LYS A 88 -22.09 -3.69 -8.79
N SER A 89 -22.39 -2.43 -8.63
CA SER A 89 -23.58 -1.87 -9.29
C SER A 89 -23.45 -1.82 -10.79
N ASN A 90 -22.27 -2.00 -11.31
CA ASN A 90 -22.04 -1.97 -12.75
C ASN A 90 -22.13 -3.31 -13.42
N GLU A 91 -22.41 -4.33 -12.65
CA GLU A 91 -22.39 -5.67 -13.18
C GLU A 91 -23.76 -6.21 -13.47
#